data_7015e835a85af86c107c67f455238181
#
_entry.id   7015e835a85af86c107c67f455238181
#
_cell.length_a   1.000
_cell.length_b   1.000
_cell.length_c   1.000
_cell.angle_alpha   90.00
_cell.angle_beta   90.00
_cell.angle_gamma   90.00
#
_symmetry.space_group_name_H-M   'P 1'
#
loop_
_entity.id
_entity.type
_entity.pdbx_description
1 polymer ?
#
loop_
_entity_poly.entity_id
_entity_poly.type
_entity_poly.pdbx_seq_one_letter_code
_entity_poly.pdbx_strand_id
1 'polypeptide(L)'
;MVFGDQTVLENLLLGAYWRRRNISSEELNLALDNCFARFPALKERRHQLAGTLSGGLQQMVAISRGLMSKPTLLLVDEPSLGLAPIVIEEVFRTIRELNEEGMTILHVII
;
A
#
# COMPACT_ATOMS: atom_id res chain seq x y z
N MET A 1 3.09 6.03 -6.50
CA MET A 1 3.23 5.54 -7.88
C MET A 1 3.31 4.03 -7.91
N VAL A 2 2.63 3.39 -8.84
CA VAL A 2 2.64 1.94 -9.00
C VAL A 2 3.31 1.57 -10.33
N PHE A 3 3.81 0.35 -10.39
CA PHE A 3 4.31 -0.22 -11.64
C PHE A 3 3.12 -0.88 -12.35
N GLY A 4 2.58 -0.19 -13.36
CA GLY A 4 1.34 -0.60 -14.01
C GLY A 4 1.41 -1.91 -14.78
N ASP A 5 2.58 -2.29 -15.25
CA ASP A 5 2.82 -3.55 -15.97
C ASP A 5 3.12 -4.73 -15.04
N GLN A 6 3.08 -4.51 -13.73
CA GLN A 6 3.26 -5.54 -12.71
C GLN A 6 1.92 -5.77 -12.00
N THR A 7 1.72 -6.96 -11.46
CA THR A 7 0.52 -7.25 -10.67
C THR A 7 0.55 -6.53 -9.33
N VAL A 8 -0.58 -6.51 -8.63
CA VAL A 8 -0.67 -6.00 -7.27
C VAL A 8 0.38 -6.69 -6.38
N LEU A 9 0.39 -8.03 -6.40
CA LEU A 9 1.33 -8.80 -5.59
C LEU A 9 2.78 -8.45 -5.91
N GLU A 10 3.12 -8.37 -7.18
CA GLU A 10 4.48 -8.00 -7.59
C GLU A 10 4.88 -6.61 -7.12
N ASN A 11 3.96 -5.64 -7.16
CA ASN A 11 4.20 -4.30 -6.63
C ASN A 11 4.56 -4.35 -5.14
N LEU A 12 3.79 -5.12 -4.35
CA LEU A 12 4.06 -5.24 -2.92
C LEU A 12 5.40 -5.93 -2.65
N LEU A 13 5.70 -6.99 -3.38
CA LEU A 13 6.97 -7.71 -3.22
C LEU A 13 8.17 -6.82 -3.55
N LEU A 14 8.05 -5.93 -4.52
CA LEU A 14 9.11 -4.97 -4.83
C LEU A 14 9.40 -4.04 -3.64
N GLY A 15 8.37 -3.66 -2.89
CA GLY A 15 8.56 -2.86 -1.68
C GLY A 15 9.42 -3.56 -0.63
N ALA A 16 9.19 -4.85 -0.44
CA ALA A 16 9.98 -5.64 0.50
C ALA A 16 11.41 -5.81 0.01
N TYR A 17 11.60 -6.06 -1.26
CA TYR A 17 12.90 -6.32 -1.86
C TYR A 17 13.89 -5.15 -1.68
N TRP A 18 13.44 -3.92 -1.85
CA TRP A 18 14.30 -2.75 -1.80
C TRP A 18 14.94 -2.49 -0.45
N ARG A 19 14.25 -2.83 0.64
CA ARG A 19 14.68 -2.46 1.99
C ARG A 19 15.07 -3.64 2.86
N ARG A 20 14.67 -4.84 2.48
CA ARG A 20 14.77 -6.00 3.35
C ARG A 20 15.39 -7.18 2.61
N ARG A 21 16.68 -7.06 2.32
CA ARG A 21 17.42 -8.06 1.54
C ARG A 21 17.37 -9.46 2.14
N ASN A 22 17.28 -9.57 3.45
CA ASN A 22 17.33 -10.85 4.16
C ASN A 22 16.01 -11.15 4.87
N ILE A 23 14.90 -10.79 4.25
CA ILE A 23 13.58 -11.09 4.81
C ILE A 23 13.30 -12.59 4.69
N SER A 24 12.85 -13.21 5.79
CA SER A 24 12.44 -14.61 5.75
C SER A 24 11.10 -14.76 5.05
N SER A 25 10.79 -15.98 4.60
CA SER A 25 9.49 -16.26 4.00
C SER A 25 8.35 -15.99 4.97
N GLU A 26 8.53 -16.29 6.25
CA GLU A 26 7.52 -16.02 7.27
C GLU A 26 7.26 -14.54 7.44
N GLU A 27 8.32 -13.73 7.53
CA GLU A 27 8.19 -12.28 7.65
C GLU A 27 7.53 -11.68 6.41
N LEU A 28 7.89 -12.17 5.22
CA LEU A 28 7.30 -11.71 3.98
C LEU A 28 5.79 -11.99 3.95
N ASN A 29 5.40 -13.22 4.31
CA ASN A 29 3.99 -13.59 4.33
C ASN A 29 3.20 -12.78 5.35
N LEU A 30 3.77 -12.52 6.53
CA LEU A 30 3.12 -11.68 7.54
C LEU A 30 2.94 -10.24 7.04
N ALA A 31 3.93 -9.70 6.35
CA ALA A 31 3.83 -8.37 5.79
C ALA A 31 2.74 -8.28 4.71
N LEU A 32 2.66 -9.29 3.83
CA LEU A 32 1.61 -9.38 2.83
C LEU A 32 0.23 -9.50 3.46
N ASP A 33 0.09 -10.37 4.45
CA ASP A 33 -1.18 -10.57 5.17
C ASP A 33 -1.64 -9.27 5.84
N ASN A 34 -0.71 -8.52 6.41
CA ASN A 34 -1.02 -7.24 7.03
C ASN A 34 -1.56 -6.24 6.00
N CYS A 35 -0.92 -6.14 4.83
CA CYS A 35 -1.39 -5.26 3.76
C CYS A 35 -2.77 -5.67 3.27
N PHE A 36 -3.01 -6.96 3.08
CA PHE A 36 -4.31 -7.46 2.61
C PHE A 36 -5.40 -7.36 3.67
N ALA A 37 -5.03 -7.40 4.95
CA ALA A 37 -5.98 -7.16 6.04
C ALA A 37 -6.42 -5.69 6.07
N ARG A 38 -5.50 -4.77 5.78
CA ARG A 38 -5.81 -3.34 5.72
C ARG A 38 -6.63 -2.98 4.48
N PHE A 39 -6.32 -3.62 3.35
CA PHE A 39 -7.00 -3.38 2.08
C PHE A 39 -7.48 -4.70 1.47
N PRO A 40 -8.60 -5.24 1.94
CA PRO A 40 -9.11 -6.53 1.44
C PRO A 40 -9.36 -6.55 -0.07
N ALA A 41 -9.71 -5.41 -0.66
CA ALA A 41 -9.92 -5.31 -2.10
C ALA A 41 -8.67 -5.67 -2.91
N LEU A 42 -7.49 -5.45 -2.36
CA LEU A 42 -6.23 -5.80 -3.02
C LEU A 42 -6.00 -7.30 -3.02
N LYS A 43 -6.42 -7.98 -1.96
CA LYS A 43 -6.26 -9.44 -1.88
C LYS A 43 -6.99 -10.13 -3.02
N GLU A 44 -8.21 -9.71 -3.30
CA GLU A 44 -9.02 -10.26 -4.39
C GLU A 44 -8.39 -10.00 -5.75
N ARG A 45 -7.61 -8.93 -5.88
CA ARG A 45 -7.01 -8.48 -7.12
C ARG A 45 -5.49 -8.67 -7.16
N ARG A 46 -4.96 -9.53 -6.33
CA ARG A 46 -3.50 -9.67 -6.19
C ARG A 46 -2.79 -10.07 -7.47
N HIS A 47 -3.46 -10.74 -8.37
CA HIS A 47 -2.89 -11.16 -9.65
C HIS A 47 -3.28 -10.24 -10.82
N GLN A 48 -4.02 -9.16 -10.55
CA GLN A 48 -4.39 -8.18 -11.56
C GLN A 48 -3.26 -7.18 -11.77
N LEU A 49 -3.08 -6.74 -13.01
CA LEU A 49 -2.09 -5.69 -13.32
C LEU A 49 -2.51 -4.39 -12.65
N ALA A 50 -1.59 -3.76 -11.94
CA ALA A 50 -1.87 -2.55 -11.18
C ALA A 50 -2.34 -1.40 -12.07
N GLY A 51 -1.85 -1.32 -13.29
CA GLY A 51 -2.25 -0.28 -14.23
C GLY A 51 -3.72 -0.33 -14.64
N THR A 52 -4.40 -1.47 -14.45
CA THR A 52 -5.82 -1.64 -14.77
C THR A 52 -6.74 -1.30 -13.61
N LEU A 53 -6.19 -0.97 -12.45
CA LEU A 53 -6.97 -0.64 -11.26
C LEU A 53 -7.48 0.81 -11.32
N SER A 54 -8.57 1.09 -10.58
CA SER A 54 -9.01 2.46 -10.36
C SER A 54 -7.94 3.26 -9.61
N GLY A 55 -8.04 4.59 -9.67
CA GLY A 55 -7.09 5.46 -8.97
C GLY A 55 -7.02 5.17 -7.47
N GLY A 56 -8.15 4.88 -6.83
CA GLY A 56 -8.18 4.55 -5.41
C GLY A 56 -7.48 3.25 -5.09
N LEU A 57 -7.69 2.23 -5.91
CA LEU A 57 -7.00 0.95 -5.72
C LEU A 57 -5.51 1.08 -5.98
N GLN A 58 -5.11 1.89 -6.96
CA GLN A 58 -3.69 2.18 -7.19
C GLN A 58 -3.07 2.88 -5.99
N GLN A 59 -3.80 3.79 -5.33
CA GLN A 59 -3.34 4.45 -4.12
C GLN A 59 -3.12 3.43 -2.99
N MET A 60 -4.03 2.47 -2.84
CA MET A 60 -3.88 1.39 -1.87
C MET A 60 -2.64 0.55 -2.14
N VAL A 61 -2.36 0.26 -3.42
CA VAL A 61 -1.15 -0.48 -3.81
C VAL A 61 0.10 0.31 -3.45
N ALA A 62 0.12 1.61 -3.72
CA ALA A 62 1.26 2.47 -3.41
C ALA A 62 1.54 2.52 -1.91
N ILE A 63 0.50 2.66 -1.10
CA ILE A 63 0.63 2.66 0.38
C ILE A 63 1.13 1.30 0.85
N SER A 64 0.55 0.22 0.36
CA SER A 64 0.92 -1.14 0.74
C SER A 64 2.36 -1.45 0.39
N ARG A 65 2.80 -1.06 -0.81
CA ARG A 65 4.19 -1.24 -1.21
C ARG A 65 5.14 -0.51 -0.27
N GLY A 66 4.77 0.70 0.14
CA GLY A 66 5.55 1.45 1.13
C GLY A 66 5.61 0.72 2.46
N LEU A 67 4.51 0.14 2.90
CA LEU A 67 4.44 -0.61 4.16
C LEU A 67 5.29 -1.87 4.14
N MET A 68 5.44 -2.50 2.99
CA MET A 68 6.26 -3.70 2.84
C MET A 68 7.73 -3.46 3.20
N SER A 69 8.20 -2.22 3.13
CA SER A 69 9.57 -1.88 3.50
C SER A 69 9.74 -1.57 4.99
N LYS A 70 8.68 -1.63 5.79
CA LYS A 70 8.63 -1.27 7.21
C LYS A 70 9.24 0.10 7.50
N PRO A 71 8.73 1.17 6.85
CA PRO A 71 9.29 2.50 7.05
C PRO A 71 8.87 3.07 8.40
N THR A 72 9.65 4.04 8.90
CA THR A 72 9.24 4.86 10.05
C THR A 72 8.49 6.10 9.59
N LEU A 73 8.62 6.45 8.32
CA LEU A 73 7.98 7.60 7.70
C LEU A 73 7.37 7.16 6.36
N LEU A 74 6.10 7.45 6.15
CA LEU A 74 5.41 7.21 4.90
C LEU A 74 4.96 8.54 4.30
N LEU A 75 5.31 8.75 3.04
CA LEU A 75 4.91 9.95 2.30
C LEU A 75 3.72 9.60 1.41
N VAL A 76 2.59 10.27 1.63
CA VAL A 76 1.35 10.03 0.88
C VAL A 76 1.00 11.29 0.10
N ASP A 77 0.93 11.16 -1.22
CA ASP A 77 0.68 12.26 -2.13
C ASP A 77 -0.83 12.37 -2.41
N GLU A 78 -1.42 13.50 -2.03
CA GLU A 78 -2.84 13.86 -2.23
C GLU A 78 -3.79 12.64 -2.27
N PRO A 79 -3.98 11.96 -1.15
CA PRO A 79 -4.68 10.67 -1.14
C PRO A 79 -6.17 10.74 -1.49
N SER A 80 -6.76 11.93 -1.49
CA SER A 80 -8.19 12.09 -1.75
C SER A 80 -8.51 12.50 -3.19
N LEU A 81 -7.50 12.87 -3.99
CA LEU A 81 -7.73 13.41 -5.33
C LEU A 81 -8.25 12.35 -6.30
N GLY A 82 -9.43 12.60 -6.89
CA GLY A 82 -10.01 11.72 -7.90
C GLY A 82 -10.51 10.38 -7.40
N LEU A 83 -10.63 10.19 -6.07
CA LEU A 83 -11.06 8.94 -5.49
C LEU A 83 -12.55 8.94 -5.16
N ALA A 84 -13.17 7.75 -5.21
CA ALA A 84 -14.53 7.57 -4.74
C ALA A 84 -14.59 7.77 -3.22
N PRO A 85 -15.70 8.30 -2.67
CA PRO A 85 -15.80 8.56 -1.22
C PRO A 85 -15.48 7.37 -0.32
N ILE A 86 -15.94 6.18 -0.69
CA ILE A 86 -15.68 4.97 0.12
C ILE A 86 -14.21 4.61 0.14
N VAL A 87 -13.50 4.83 -0.97
CA VAL A 87 -12.06 4.58 -1.06
C VAL A 87 -11.29 5.60 -0.23
N ILE A 88 -11.73 6.86 -0.26
CA ILE A 88 -11.14 7.92 0.57
C ILE A 88 -11.22 7.54 2.05
N GLU A 89 -12.38 7.04 2.49
CA GLU A 89 -12.56 6.62 3.88
C GLU A 89 -11.59 5.48 4.26
N GLU A 90 -11.44 4.49 3.39
CA GLU A 90 -10.53 3.38 3.65
C GLU A 90 -9.07 3.82 3.73
N VAL A 91 -8.66 4.70 2.83
CA VAL A 91 -7.30 5.23 2.80
C VAL A 91 -7.02 6.03 4.08
N PHE A 92 -7.91 6.96 4.45
CA PHE A 92 -7.72 7.77 5.65
C PHE A 92 -7.80 6.95 6.94
N ARG A 93 -8.66 5.92 6.98
CA ARG A 93 -8.71 5.01 8.12
C ARG A 93 -7.36 4.32 8.30
N THR A 94 -6.78 3.81 7.23
CA THR A 94 -5.46 3.16 7.27
C THR A 94 -4.39 4.12 7.73
N ILE A 95 -4.41 5.36 7.25
CA ILE A 95 -3.45 6.38 7.67
C ILE A 95 -3.57 6.64 9.17
N ARG A 96 -4.79 6.75 9.71
CA ARG A 96 -5.00 6.94 11.15
C ARG A 96 -4.46 5.77 11.95
N GLU A 97 -4.75 4.53 11.52
CA GLU A 97 -4.26 3.34 12.19
C GLU A 97 -2.74 3.30 12.23
N LEU A 98 -2.09 3.64 11.12
CA LEU A 98 -0.63 3.66 11.04
C LEU A 98 -0.04 4.73 11.95
N ASN A 99 -0.66 5.90 12.03
CA ASN A 99 -0.23 6.94 12.96
C ASN A 99 -0.33 6.49 14.42
N GLU A 100 -1.41 5.80 14.76
CA GLU A 100 -1.60 5.26 16.11
C GLU A 100 -0.58 4.19 16.44
N GLU A 101 -0.07 3.47 15.44
CA GLU A 101 0.98 2.47 15.60
C GLU A 101 2.39 3.09 15.64
N GLY A 102 2.48 4.42 15.59
CA GLY A 102 3.75 5.13 15.71
C GLY A 102 4.41 5.55 14.40
N MET A 103 3.79 5.28 13.26
CA MET A 103 4.34 5.68 11.97
C MET A 103 4.05 7.15 11.70
N THR A 104 5.07 7.89 11.25
CA THR A 104 4.89 9.27 10.81
C THR A 104 4.43 9.28 9.36
N ILE A 105 3.34 9.98 9.07
CA ILE A 105 2.80 10.08 7.71
C ILE A 105 2.70 11.54 7.32
N LEU A 106 3.30 11.89 6.18
CA LEU A 106 3.20 13.21 5.59
C LEU A 106 2.24 13.17 4.41
N HIS A 107 1.21 14.02 4.45
CA HIS A 107 0.31 14.20 3.32
C HIS A 107 0.84 15.33 2.45
N VAL A 108 1.02 15.07 1.18
CA VAL A 108 1.42 16.08 0.22
C VAL A 108 0.17 16.57 -0.51
N ILE A 109 -0.18 17.82 -0.29
CA ILE A 109 -1.33 18.46 -0.93
C ILE A 109 -0.78 19.41 -1.99
N ILE A 110 -1.15 19.16 -3.22
CA ILE A 110 -0.72 19.96 -4.35
C ILE A 110 -1.84 20.87 -4.85
#